data_b41fd0c554e07830bd4cbbd6a4ac7be8
#
_entry.id   b41fd0c554e07830bd4cbbd6a4ac7be8
#
_cell.length_a   1.000
_cell.length_b   1.000
_cell.length_c   1.000
_cell.angle_alpha   90.00
_cell.angle_beta   90.00
_cell.angle_gamma   90.00
#
_symmetry.space_group_name_H-M   'P 1'
#
loop_
_entity.id
_entity.type
_entity.pdbx_description
1 polymer ?
#
loop_
_entity_poly.entity_id
_entity_poly.type
_entity_poly.pdbx_seq_one_letter_code
_entity_poly.pdbx_strand_id
1 'polypeptide(L)'
;HIGAYHVSLDDGRKITFLDTPGHEAFTAMRARGAKATDIAIIIVAADDNVMPQTKEAINHAMAAGVPIVFAINKIDKPTANPDKIKEELAAMNFLVEEWGGKYQSQDISAKKGIGVPELMEKVLLEAEMLELKANPNRRATGSIIESSLDKGRGYVATVLVSNGTLKMGDIVLAGTSYGKVKAMFNERNQRMQEAGPSTPALILGLNGAPAAGDTFHVIETEQEAREIANKREQLQREQG
;
A
#
# COMPACT_ATOMS: atom_id res chain seq x y z
N HIS A 1 6.47 -9.35 -6.14
CA HIS A 1 5.17 -9.64 -5.53
C HIS A 1 4.91 -8.73 -4.34
N ILE A 2 3.80 -8.00 -4.37
CA ILE A 2 3.39 -7.12 -3.29
C ILE A 2 2.19 -7.76 -2.59
N GLY A 3 2.34 -8.03 -1.30
CA GLY A 3 1.24 -8.55 -0.50
C GLY A 3 0.39 -7.40 0.06
N ALA A 4 -0.91 -7.64 0.15
CA ALA A 4 -1.82 -6.70 0.80
C ALA A 4 -2.73 -7.49 1.75
N TYR A 5 -2.85 -7.01 2.98
CA TYR A 5 -3.72 -7.63 3.97
C TYR A 5 -4.19 -6.57 4.97
N HIS A 6 -5.32 -6.82 5.60
CA HIS A 6 -5.86 -5.88 6.57
C HIS A 6 -6.08 -6.52 7.93
N VAL A 7 -6.05 -5.69 8.96
CA VAL A 7 -6.28 -6.09 10.35
C VAL A 7 -7.38 -5.21 10.91
N SER A 8 -8.37 -5.83 11.55
CA SER A 8 -9.42 -5.12 12.26
C SER A 8 -9.01 -4.95 13.73
N LEU A 9 -9.15 -3.74 14.24
CA LEU A 9 -8.86 -3.44 15.63
C LEU A 9 -10.10 -3.70 16.49
N ASP A 10 -9.90 -3.88 17.79
CA ASP A 10 -10.99 -4.15 18.73
C ASP A 10 -12.07 -3.07 18.76
N ASP A 11 -11.71 -1.83 18.42
CA ASP A 11 -12.64 -0.70 18.36
C ASP A 11 -13.35 -0.55 17.01
N GLY A 12 -13.16 -1.50 16.09
CA GLY A 12 -13.80 -1.50 14.78
C GLY A 12 -13.03 -0.80 13.68
N ARG A 13 -11.92 -0.13 14.00
CA ARG A 13 -11.08 0.50 12.98
C ARG A 13 -10.30 -0.57 12.21
N LYS A 14 -9.98 -0.27 10.95
CA LYS A 14 -9.24 -1.19 10.08
C LYS A 14 -7.95 -0.55 9.58
N ILE A 15 -6.88 -1.35 9.58
CA ILE A 15 -5.59 -0.97 9.01
C ILE A 15 -5.26 -1.95 7.90
N THR A 16 -4.92 -1.42 6.72
CA THR A 16 -4.46 -2.24 5.60
C THR A 16 -2.95 -2.09 5.47
N PHE A 17 -2.27 -3.22 5.46
CA PHE A 17 -0.83 -3.28 5.28
C PHE A 17 -0.50 -3.67 3.84
N LEU A 18 0.41 -2.91 3.23
CA LEU A 18 0.99 -3.25 1.93
C LEU A 18 2.45 -3.63 2.16
N ASP A 19 2.76 -4.89 1.90
CA ASP A 19 4.12 -5.39 2.02
C ASP A 19 4.84 -5.20 0.69
N THR A 20 5.89 -4.38 0.68
CA THR A 20 6.65 -4.09 -0.54
C THR A 20 7.99 -4.83 -0.52
N PRO A 21 8.45 -5.35 -1.67
CA PRO A 21 9.75 -6.02 -1.73
C PRO A 21 10.89 -5.08 -1.33
N GLY A 22 11.82 -5.59 -0.52
CA GLY A 22 13.02 -4.84 -0.11
C GLY A 22 14.16 -4.91 -1.12
N HIS A 23 13.87 -5.19 -2.36
CA HIS A 23 14.84 -5.49 -3.40
C HIS A 23 14.97 -4.33 -4.40
N GLU A 24 16.19 -4.01 -4.83
CA GLU A 24 16.44 -2.91 -5.78
C GLU A 24 15.64 -3.04 -7.08
N ALA A 25 15.47 -4.27 -7.58
CA ALA A 25 14.70 -4.52 -8.80
C ALA A 25 13.25 -4.05 -8.72
N PHE A 26 12.75 -3.76 -7.52
CA PHE A 26 11.37 -3.34 -7.29
C PHE A 26 11.25 -1.85 -6.92
N THR A 27 12.27 -1.05 -7.20
CA THR A 27 12.27 0.40 -6.91
C THR A 27 11.03 1.11 -7.43
N ALA A 28 10.67 0.86 -8.69
CA ALA A 28 9.50 1.48 -9.30
C ALA A 28 8.21 1.04 -8.62
N MET A 29 8.13 -0.22 -8.21
CA MET A 29 6.95 -0.76 -7.50
C MET A 29 6.81 -0.13 -6.12
N ARG A 30 7.93 0.05 -5.39
CA ARG A 30 7.89 0.70 -4.09
C ARG A 30 7.45 2.16 -4.19
N ALA A 31 7.95 2.88 -5.19
CA ALA A 31 7.55 4.26 -5.43
C ALA A 31 6.05 4.37 -5.72
N ARG A 32 5.53 3.46 -6.53
CA ARG A 32 4.09 3.41 -6.83
C ARG A 32 3.28 2.94 -5.63
N GLY A 33 3.79 1.96 -4.88
CA GLY A 33 3.15 1.49 -3.65
C GLY A 33 3.00 2.59 -2.62
N ALA A 34 4.01 3.47 -2.49
CA ALA A 34 3.94 4.60 -1.58
C ALA A 34 2.79 5.56 -1.94
N LYS A 35 2.49 5.73 -3.23
CA LYS A 35 1.35 6.55 -3.67
C LYS A 35 -0.01 5.95 -3.27
N ALA A 36 -0.05 4.65 -3.04
CA ALA A 36 -1.27 3.96 -2.66
C ALA A 36 -1.49 3.95 -1.15
N THR A 37 -0.52 4.45 -0.37
CA THR A 37 -0.57 4.38 1.09
C THR A 37 -0.81 5.75 1.72
N ASP A 38 -1.36 5.74 2.92
CA ASP A 38 -1.59 6.94 3.73
C ASP A 38 -0.42 7.19 4.69
N ILE A 39 0.22 6.13 5.17
CA ILE A 39 1.34 6.18 6.12
C ILE A 39 2.32 5.09 5.74
N ALA A 40 3.60 5.40 5.75
CA ALA A 40 4.65 4.43 5.51
C ALA A 40 5.28 3.99 6.83
N ILE A 41 5.32 2.68 7.07
CA ILE A 41 6.06 2.11 8.21
C ILE A 41 7.38 1.62 7.64
N ILE A 42 8.47 2.23 8.08
CA ILE A 42 9.83 1.86 7.64
C ILE A 42 10.46 0.99 8.72
N ILE A 43 10.73 -0.27 8.38
CA ILE A 43 11.30 -1.24 9.33
C ILE A 43 12.83 -1.28 9.17
N VAL A 44 13.54 -1.08 10.27
CA VAL A 44 14.99 -1.15 10.31
C VAL A 44 15.41 -2.15 11.37
N ALA A 45 16.34 -3.04 11.04
CA ALA A 45 16.83 -4.04 12.00
C ALA A 45 17.79 -3.38 13.00
N ALA A 46 17.54 -3.57 14.29
CA ALA A 46 18.38 -3.00 15.36
C ALA A 46 19.76 -3.64 15.45
N ASP A 47 19.95 -4.81 14.84
CA ASP A 47 21.23 -5.52 14.81
C ASP A 47 22.05 -5.24 13.55
N ASP A 48 21.67 -4.25 12.77
CA ASP A 48 22.32 -3.88 11.51
C ASP A 48 22.46 -2.36 11.42
N ASN A 49 22.83 -1.87 10.26
CA ASN A 49 22.89 -0.45 9.96
C ASN A 49 21.69 -0.05 9.11
N VAL A 50 21.47 1.25 8.94
CA VAL A 50 20.49 1.75 7.99
C VAL A 50 20.99 1.41 6.58
N MET A 51 20.30 0.48 5.93
CA MET A 51 20.70 -0.05 4.63
C MET A 51 20.32 0.88 3.47
N PRO A 52 20.98 0.79 2.31
CA PRO A 52 20.62 1.59 1.13
C PRO A 52 19.14 1.43 0.74
N GLN A 53 18.59 0.22 0.88
CA GLN A 53 17.17 -0.05 0.60
C GLN A 53 16.25 0.73 1.54
N THR A 54 16.64 0.90 2.80
CA THR A 54 15.91 1.69 3.77
C THR A 54 15.91 3.18 3.37
N LYS A 55 17.07 3.69 2.96
CA LYS A 55 17.20 5.07 2.48
C LYS A 55 16.32 5.31 1.27
N GLU A 56 16.27 4.36 0.35
CA GLU A 56 15.42 4.41 -0.83
C GLU A 56 13.94 4.44 -0.46
N ALA A 57 13.51 3.59 0.48
CA ALA A 57 12.13 3.56 0.96
C ALA A 57 11.74 4.89 1.61
N ILE A 58 12.63 5.49 2.40
CA ILE A 58 12.41 6.80 3.01
C ILE A 58 12.25 7.86 1.93
N ASN A 59 13.11 7.87 0.91
CA ASN A 59 13.05 8.84 -0.18
C ASN A 59 11.74 8.71 -0.96
N HIS A 60 11.27 7.51 -1.21
CA HIS A 60 9.99 7.28 -1.89
C HIS A 60 8.81 7.81 -1.08
N ALA A 61 8.81 7.58 0.23
CA ALA A 61 7.77 8.08 1.11
C ALA A 61 7.77 9.61 1.17
N MET A 62 8.96 10.22 1.24
CA MET A 62 9.10 11.67 1.24
C MET A 62 8.61 12.27 -0.07
N ALA A 63 8.98 11.68 -1.20
CA ALA A 63 8.56 12.14 -2.53
C ALA A 63 7.04 12.04 -2.70
N ALA A 64 6.42 11.02 -2.09
CA ALA A 64 4.97 10.84 -2.13
C ALA A 64 4.22 11.72 -1.13
N GLY A 65 4.93 12.41 -0.23
CA GLY A 65 4.31 13.24 0.81
C GLY A 65 3.64 12.43 1.91
N VAL A 66 4.03 11.18 2.10
CA VAL A 66 3.43 10.26 3.06
C VAL A 66 4.16 10.36 4.39
N PRO A 67 3.45 10.52 5.53
CA PRO A 67 4.10 10.47 6.85
C PRO A 67 4.79 9.13 7.09
N ILE A 68 5.88 9.18 7.83
CA ILE A 68 6.72 8.01 8.11
C ILE A 68 6.68 7.67 9.60
N VAL A 69 6.51 6.40 9.93
CA VAL A 69 6.69 5.86 11.26
C VAL A 69 7.82 4.82 11.17
N PHE A 70 8.84 4.96 12.00
CA PHE A 70 9.97 4.01 12.01
C PHE A 70 9.68 2.87 12.99
N ALA A 71 9.91 1.64 12.56
CA ALA A 71 9.85 0.46 13.42
C ALA A 71 11.24 -0.13 13.50
N ILE A 72 11.88 -0.02 14.68
CA ILE A 72 13.22 -0.56 14.90
C ILE A 72 13.04 -1.97 15.43
N ASN A 73 13.25 -2.95 14.57
CA ASN A 73 12.92 -4.35 14.80
C ASN A 73 14.12 -5.14 15.34
N LYS A 74 13.84 -6.34 15.83
CA LYS A 74 14.82 -7.30 16.34
C LYS A 74 15.50 -6.85 17.63
N ILE A 75 14.81 -6.10 18.48
CA ILE A 75 15.36 -5.63 19.75
C ILE A 75 15.65 -6.78 20.73
N ASP A 76 15.09 -7.96 20.46
CA ASP A 76 15.32 -9.17 21.25
C ASP A 76 16.69 -9.81 21.02
N LYS A 77 17.40 -9.39 19.95
CA LYS A 77 18.71 -9.96 19.65
C LYS A 77 19.82 -9.37 20.54
N PRO A 78 20.83 -10.19 20.97
CA PRO A 78 21.93 -9.71 21.81
C PRO A 78 22.75 -8.59 21.16
N THR A 79 22.80 -8.54 19.82
CA THR A 79 23.53 -7.53 19.06
C THR A 79 22.70 -6.30 18.73
N ALA A 80 21.46 -6.23 19.21
CA ALA A 80 20.58 -5.11 18.93
C ALA A 80 21.08 -3.81 19.57
N ASN A 81 21.08 -2.74 18.78
CA ASN A 81 21.43 -1.41 19.25
C ASN A 81 20.47 -0.38 18.65
N PRO A 82 19.25 -0.24 19.21
CA PRO A 82 18.25 0.70 18.68
C PRO A 82 18.73 2.14 18.66
N ASP A 83 19.50 2.55 19.67
CA ASP A 83 20.00 3.93 19.76
C ASP A 83 20.94 4.27 18.61
N LYS A 84 21.75 3.32 18.16
CA LYS A 84 22.62 3.50 16.99
C LYS A 84 21.80 3.78 15.74
N ILE A 85 20.69 3.05 15.56
CA ILE A 85 19.78 3.28 14.43
C ILE A 85 19.19 4.68 14.51
N LYS A 86 18.76 5.11 15.69
CA LYS A 86 18.21 6.46 15.90
C LYS A 86 19.25 7.54 15.58
N GLU A 87 20.54 7.30 15.93
CA GLU A 87 21.64 8.20 15.57
C GLU A 87 21.83 8.27 14.06
N GLU A 88 21.80 7.13 13.37
CA GLU A 88 21.93 7.09 11.90
C GLU A 88 20.77 7.82 11.22
N LEU A 89 19.56 7.65 11.72
CA LEU A 89 18.39 8.37 11.20
C LEU A 89 18.52 9.88 11.45
N ALA A 90 18.98 10.28 12.62
CA ALA A 90 19.20 11.69 12.94
C ALA A 90 20.25 12.32 12.01
N ALA A 91 21.30 11.58 11.67
CA ALA A 91 22.32 12.03 10.72
C ALA A 91 21.76 12.25 9.32
N MET A 92 20.63 11.60 8.99
CA MET A 92 19.91 11.76 7.72
C MET A 92 18.80 12.82 7.81
N ASN A 93 18.71 13.56 8.91
CA ASN A 93 17.66 14.55 9.19
C ASN A 93 16.29 13.94 9.52
N PHE A 94 16.28 12.70 10.03
CA PHE A 94 15.06 12.02 10.49
C PHE A 94 15.14 11.81 12.00
N LEU A 95 15.11 12.92 12.74
CA LEU A 95 15.17 12.88 14.20
C LEU A 95 13.87 12.36 14.78
N VAL A 96 13.95 11.31 15.59
CA VAL A 96 12.77 10.68 16.20
C VAL A 96 12.21 11.54 17.32
N GLU A 97 10.90 11.42 17.55
CA GLU A 97 10.17 12.21 18.55
C GLU A 97 10.73 12.02 19.95
N GLU A 98 11.13 10.82 20.32
CA GLU A 98 11.75 10.50 21.60
C GLU A 98 12.98 11.36 21.89
N TRP A 99 13.70 11.78 20.84
CA TRP A 99 14.89 12.63 20.96
C TRP A 99 14.61 14.10 20.60
N GLY A 100 13.35 14.48 20.61
CA GLY A 100 12.92 15.86 20.36
C GLY A 100 12.61 16.22 18.92
N GLY A 101 12.58 15.21 18.04
CA GLY A 101 12.22 15.38 16.63
C GLY A 101 10.73 15.21 16.36
N LYS A 102 10.37 15.08 15.10
CA LYS A 102 8.98 14.97 14.65
C LYS A 102 8.57 13.59 14.14
N TYR A 103 9.51 12.66 14.02
CA TYR A 103 9.22 11.34 13.45
C TYR A 103 8.93 10.33 14.55
N GLN A 104 7.78 9.69 14.44
CA GLN A 104 7.40 8.61 15.36
C GLN A 104 8.30 7.40 15.15
N SER A 105 8.70 6.75 16.23
CA SER A 105 9.44 5.50 16.16
C SER A 105 9.01 4.57 17.28
N GLN A 106 9.17 3.28 17.07
CA GLN A 106 8.87 2.25 18.08
C GLN A 106 9.89 1.12 17.97
N ASP A 107 10.48 0.78 19.10
CA ASP A 107 11.36 -0.37 19.21
C ASP A 107 10.49 -1.62 19.34
N ILE A 108 10.70 -2.61 18.47
CA ILE A 108 9.85 -3.80 18.41
C ILE A 108 10.67 -5.08 18.26
N SER A 109 10.02 -6.19 18.62
CA SER A 109 10.41 -7.50 18.16
C SER A 109 9.17 -8.13 17.53
N ALA A 110 9.10 -8.11 16.20
CA ALA A 110 7.98 -8.69 15.48
C ALA A 110 7.85 -10.19 15.78
N LYS A 111 8.99 -10.86 15.92
CA LYS A 111 9.03 -12.30 16.25
C LYS A 111 8.39 -12.61 17.60
N LYS A 112 8.62 -11.76 18.60
CA LYS A 112 8.11 -11.96 19.97
C LYS A 112 6.87 -11.14 20.30
N GLY A 113 6.41 -10.32 19.35
CA GLY A 113 5.25 -9.46 19.56
C GLY A 113 5.50 -8.26 20.47
N ILE A 114 6.76 -7.97 20.81
CA ILE A 114 7.11 -6.87 21.71
C ILE A 114 7.01 -5.54 20.97
N GLY A 115 6.32 -4.56 21.56
CA GLY A 115 6.22 -3.20 21.02
C GLY A 115 5.26 -3.07 19.83
N VAL A 116 4.69 -4.16 19.32
CA VAL A 116 3.80 -4.12 18.16
C VAL A 116 2.49 -3.38 18.45
N PRO A 117 1.81 -3.60 19.59
CA PRO A 117 0.62 -2.79 19.93
C PRO A 117 0.93 -1.29 19.99
N GLU A 118 2.07 -0.92 20.57
CA GLU A 118 2.50 0.47 20.69
C GLU A 118 2.80 1.08 19.34
N LEU A 119 3.38 0.29 18.41
CA LEU A 119 3.59 0.72 17.03
C LEU A 119 2.26 1.00 16.35
N MET A 120 1.26 0.14 16.53
CA MET A 120 -0.07 0.33 15.94
C MET A 120 -0.74 1.58 16.48
N GLU A 121 -0.59 1.87 17.77
CA GLU A 121 -1.12 3.10 18.36
C GLU A 121 -0.50 4.34 17.72
N LYS A 122 0.80 4.33 17.46
CA LYS A 122 1.49 5.45 16.80
C LYS A 122 1.03 5.63 15.36
N VAL A 123 0.80 4.53 14.64
CA VAL A 123 0.26 4.58 13.28
C VAL A 123 -1.15 5.21 13.28
N LEU A 124 -1.99 4.81 14.23
CA LEU A 124 -3.34 5.37 14.35
C LEU A 124 -3.32 6.86 14.71
N LEU A 125 -2.37 7.27 15.56
CA LEU A 125 -2.21 8.67 15.90
C LEU A 125 -1.86 9.51 14.66
N GLU A 126 -0.94 9.02 13.82
CA GLU A 126 -0.60 9.69 12.56
C GLU A 126 -1.81 9.74 11.62
N ALA A 127 -2.61 8.68 11.56
CA ALA A 127 -3.81 8.64 10.75
C ALA A 127 -4.84 9.68 11.21
N GLU A 128 -5.01 9.83 12.52
CA GLU A 128 -5.90 10.85 13.08
C GLU A 128 -5.43 12.27 12.73
N MET A 129 -4.12 12.52 12.77
CA MET A 129 -3.54 13.81 12.43
C MET A 129 -3.75 14.16 10.95
N LEU A 130 -3.82 13.18 10.09
CA LEU A 130 -4.11 13.37 8.66
C LEU A 130 -5.60 13.59 8.39
N GLU A 131 -6.46 13.34 9.37
CA GLU A 131 -7.92 13.39 9.21
C GLU A 131 -8.40 12.55 8.03
N LEU A 132 -7.89 11.31 7.95
CA LEU A 132 -8.22 10.39 6.87
C LEU A 132 -9.73 10.11 6.84
N LYS A 133 -10.34 10.37 5.69
CA LYS A 133 -11.78 10.18 5.49
C LYS A 133 -12.03 9.39 4.21
N ALA A 134 -12.91 8.40 4.31
CA ALA A 134 -13.36 7.62 3.16
C ALA A 134 -14.86 7.44 3.24
N ASN A 135 -15.53 7.52 2.10
CA ASN A 135 -16.98 7.35 2.00
C ASN A 135 -17.30 6.01 1.32
N PRO A 136 -17.84 5.00 2.05
CA PRO A 136 -18.16 3.71 1.46
C PRO A 136 -19.38 3.76 0.50
N ASN A 137 -20.17 4.82 0.53
CA ASN A 137 -21.41 4.92 -0.24
C ASN A 137 -21.25 5.51 -1.64
N ARG A 138 -20.02 5.65 -2.11
CA ARG A 138 -19.75 6.15 -3.47
C ARG A 138 -19.13 5.04 -4.33
N ARG A 139 -19.01 5.30 -5.64
CA ARG A 139 -18.31 4.38 -6.55
C ARG A 139 -16.85 4.27 -6.12
N ALA A 140 -16.32 3.06 -6.20
CA ALA A 140 -14.96 2.80 -5.74
C ALA A 140 -13.91 3.52 -6.59
N THR A 141 -12.89 4.00 -5.88
CA THR A 141 -11.62 4.41 -6.47
C THR A 141 -10.52 3.81 -5.61
N GLY A 142 -9.36 3.60 -6.21
CA GLY A 142 -8.24 3.04 -5.47
C GLY A 142 -7.05 2.84 -6.38
N SER A 143 -6.19 1.93 -5.98
CA SER A 143 -4.91 1.69 -6.64
C SER A 143 -4.72 0.24 -7.01
N ILE A 144 -3.99 0.01 -8.10
CA ILE A 144 -3.53 -1.32 -8.48
C ILE A 144 -2.26 -1.62 -7.69
N ILE A 145 -2.27 -2.71 -6.95
CA ILE A 145 -1.09 -3.16 -6.19
C ILE A 145 -0.19 -3.98 -7.10
N GLU A 146 -0.77 -4.97 -7.77
CA GLU A 146 -0.08 -5.78 -8.78
C GLU A 146 -1.10 -6.37 -9.73
N SER A 147 -0.64 -6.82 -10.89
CA SER A 147 -1.47 -7.55 -11.84
C SER A 147 -0.62 -8.51 -12.64
N SER A 148 -1.25 -9.55 -13.16
CA SER A 148 -0.58 -10.56 -13.96
C SER A 148 -1.59 -11.30 -14.84
N LEU A 149 -1.07 -12.09 -15.77
CA LEU A 149 -1.89 -12.98 -16.59
C LEU A 149 -1.76 -14.40 -16.02
N ASP A 150 -2.87 -14.93 -15.53
CA ASP A 150 -2.96 -16.29 -15.01
C ASP A 150 -3.46 -17.21 -16.14
N LYS A 151 -2.78 -18.33 -16.37
CA LYS A 151 -3.13 -19.26 -17.46
C LYS A 151 -4.55 -19.83 -17.35
N GLY A 152 -5.04 -20.00 -16.13
CA GLY A 152 -6.38 -20.58 -15.92
C GLY A 152 -7.49 -19.55 -15.80
N ARG A 153 -7.18 -18.39 -15.19
CA ARG A 153 -8.19 -17.38 -14.82
C ARG A 153 -8.18 -16.13 -15.70
N GLY A 154 -7.17 -15.97 -16.56
CA GLY A 154 -7.00 -14.76 -17.34
C GLY A 154 -6.27 -13.67 -16.55
N TYR A 155 -6.55 -12.41 -16.84
CA TYR A 155 -5.91 -11.32 -16.11
C TYR A 155 -6.44 -11.23 -14.68
N VAL A 156 -5.51 -11.15 -13.73
CA VAL A 156 -5.80 -10.99 -12.31
C VAL A 156 -5.16 -9.69 -11.84
N ALA A 157 -5.86 -8.95 -11.01
CA ALA A 157 -5.34 -7.70 -10.44
C ALA A 157 -5.65 -7.66 -8.96
N THR A 158 -4.64 -7.34 -8.14
CA THR A 158 -4.84 -7.04 -6.73
C THR A 158 -5.02 -5.53 -6.62
N VAL A 159 -6.14 -5.11 -6.07
CA VAL A 159 -6.49 -3.70 -5.90
C VAL A 159 -6.61 -3.35 -4.43
N LEU A 160 -6.34 -2.09 -4.10
CA LEU A 160 -6.64 -1.53 -2.78
C LEU A 160 -7.69 -0.45 -2.97
N VAL A 161 -8.86 -0.66 -2.39
CA VAL A 161 -9.94 0.33 -2.44
C VAL A 161 -9.59 1.47 -1.48
N SER A 162 -9.49 2.69 -2.00
CA SER A 162 -9.20 3.88 -1.21
C SER A 162 -10.47 4.58 -0.77
N ASN A 163 -11.47 4.61 -1.63
CA ASN A 163 -12.75 5.27 -1.35
C ASN A 163 -13.87 4.52 -2.09
N GLY A 164 -15.08 4.63 -1.57
CA GLY A 164 -16.23 3.94 -2.14
C GLY A 164 -16.24 2.46 -1.83
N THR A 165 -17.15 1.74 -2.45
CA THR A 165 -17.28 0.29 -2.33
C THR A 165 -17.25 -0.35 -3.71
N LEU A 166 -16.30 -1.26 -3.92
CA LEU A 166 -16.18 -2.04 -5.16
C LEU A 166 -17.08 -3.26 -5.04
N LYS A 167 -17.93 -3.48 -6.04
CA LYS A 167 -18.91 -4.56 -6.03
C LYS A 167 -18.77 -5.47 -7.24
N MET A 168 -19.18 -6.71 -7.08
CA MET A 168 -19.31 -7.64 -8.20
C MET A 168 -20.15 -7.00 -9.30
N GLY A 169 -19.68 -7.11 -10.53
CA GLY A 169 -20.38 -6.54 -11.68
C GLY A 169 -19.99 -5.10 -12.01
N ASP A 170 -19.23 -4.42 -11.16
CA ASP A 170 -18.75 -3.06 -11.44
C ASP A 170 -17.81 -3.06 -12.64
N ILE A 171 -17.85 -1.98 -13.42
CA ILE A 171 -16.94 -1.77 -14.54
C ILE A 171 -15.73 -1.02 -14.01
N VAL A 172 -14.56 -1.63 -14.06
CA VAL A 172 -13.31 -1.06 -13.58
C VAL A 172 -12.46 -0.59 -14.75
N LEU A 173 -11.91 0.60 -14.62
CA LEU A 173 -10.94 1.15 -15.55
C LEU A 173 -9.66 1.47 -14.79
N ALA A 174 -8.53 0.94 -15.25
CA ALA A 174 -7.21 1.20 -14.67
C ALA A 174 -6.19 1.32 -15.79
N GLY A 175 -5.57 2.49 -15.92
CA GLY A 175 -4.68 2.75 -17.04
C GLY A 175 -5.41 2.62 -18.37
N THR A 176 -4.94 1.70 -19.22
CA THR A 176 -5.57 1.38 -20.51
C THR A 176 -6.34 0.06 -20.45
N SER A 177 -6.48 -0.54 -19.28
CA SER A 177 -7.21 -1.79 -19.08
C SER A 177 -8.58 -1.52 -18.48
N TYR A 178 -9.57 -2.29 -18.88
CA TYR A 178 -10.92 -2.15 -18.34
C TYR A 178 -11.63 -3.52 -18.36
N GLY A 179 -12.72 -3.62 -17.63
CA GLY A 179 -13.55 -4.80 -17.65
C GLY A 179 -14.52 -4.86 -16.49
N LYS A 180 -15.46 -5.77 -16.60
CA LYS A 180 -16.47 -6.01 -15.57
C LYS A 180 -15.91 -6.98 -14.54
N VAL A 181 -16.05 -6.68 -13.25
CA VAL A 181 -15.59 -7.58 -12.17
C VAL A 181 -16.44 -8.85 -12.19
N LYS A 182 -15.81 -9.94 -12.60
CA LYS A 182 -16.47 -11.27 -12.70
C LYS A 182 -16.35 -12.06 -11.43
N ALA A 183 -15.26 -11.85 -10.67
CA ALA A 183 -15.00 -12.52 -9.40
C ALA A 183 -14.08 -11.65 -8.55
N MET A 184 -14.23 -11.76 -7.24
CA MET A 184 -13.44 -11.01 -6.28
C MET A 184 -13.09 -11.94 -5.11
N PHE A 185 -11.84 -11.86 -4.65
CA PHE A 185 -11.31 -12.72 -3.59
C PHE A 185 -10.55 -11.91 -2.56
N ASN A 186 -10.61 -12.34 -1.31
CA ASN A 186 -9.82 -11.75 -0.24
C ASN A 186 -8.42 -12.40 -0.17
N GLU A 187 -7.60 -11.98 0.79
CA GLU A 187 -6.25 -12.50 0.99
C GLU A 187 -6.19 -13.98 1.35
N ARG A 188 -7.31 -14.55 1.79
CA ARG A 188 -7.46 -15.97 2.11
C ARG A 188 -8.02 -16.77 0.95
N ASN A 189 -8.11 -16.14 -0.23
CA ASN A 189 -8.66 -16.73 -1.44
C ASN A 189 -10.14 -17.12 -1.30
N GLN A 190 -10.87 -16.42 -0.44
CA GLN A 190 -12.30 -16.59 -0.26
C GLN A 190 -13.06 -15.59 -1.13
N ARG A 191 -14.20 -16.00 -1.70
CA ARG A 191 -15.00 -15.13 -2.53
C ARG A 191 -15.60 -13.98 -1.72
N MET A 192 -15.60 -12.79 -2.35
CA MET A 192 -16.19 -11.58 -1.80
C MET A 192 -17.27 -11.06 -2.76
N GLN A 193 -18.26 -10.38 -2.22
CA GLN A 193 -19.28 -9.71 -3.02
C GLN A 193 -18.97 -8.22 -3.15
N GLU A 194 -18.28 -7.66 -2.19
CA GLU A 194 -17.90 -6.25 -2.20
C GLU A 194 -16.66 -6.00 -1.37
N ALA A 195 -15.98 -4.90 -1.67
CA ALA A 195 -14.80 -4.44 -0.93
C ALA A 195 -14.95 -2.95 -0.65
N GLY A 196 -15.01 -2.60 0.62
CA GLY A 196 -15.12 -1.21 1.08
C GLY A 196 -13.77 -0.51 1.18
N PRO A 197 -13.75 0.73 1.70
CA PRO A 197 -12.49 1.49 1.85
C PRO A 197 -11.45 0.73 2.67
N SER A 198 -10.19 0.89 2.27
CA SER A 198 -9.02 0.24 2.88
C SER A 198 -9.03 -1.29 2.78
N THR A 199 -9.84 -1.85 1.88
CA THR A 199 -9.94 -3.29 1.69
C THR A 199 -9.18 -3.71 0.43
N PRO A 200 -8.21 -4.64 0.55
CA PRO A 200 -7.58 -5.23 -0.62
C PRO A 200 -8.46 -6.32 -1.21
N ALA A 201 -8.42 -6.48 -2.51
CA ALA A 201 -9.17 -7.52 -3.21
C ALA A 201 -8.44 -7.94 -4.46
N LEU A 202 -8.49 -9.24 -4.77
CA LEU A 202 -8.04 -9.76 -6.05
C LEU A 202 -9.27 -9.83 -6.96
N ILE A 203 -9.19 -9.20 -8.12
CA ILE A 203 -10.32 -9.16 -9.06
C ILE A 203 -9.98 -9.84 -10.39
N LEU A 204 -10.99 -10.44 -11.00
CA LEU A 204 -10.92 -11.04 -12.33
C LEU A 204 -11.87 -10.29 -13.25
N GLY A 205 -11.54 -10.18 -14.51
CA GLY A 205 -12.44 -9.61 -15.52
C GLY A 205 -11.83 -8.49 -16.37
N LEU A 206 -10.66 -7.97 -15.99
CA LEU A 206 -10.00 -6.95 -16.81
C LEU A 206 -9.48 -7.54 -18.12
N ASN A 207 -9.36 -6.70 -19.14
CA ASN A 207 -8.87 -7.12 -20.47
C ASN A 207 -7.36 -6.97 -20.62
N GLY A 208 -6.66 -6.66 -19.55
CA GLY A 208 -5.20 -6.48 -19.55
C GLY A 208 -4.67 -6.41 -18.14
N ALA A 209 -3.36 -6.20 -18.03
CA ALA A 209 -2.65 -6.08 -16.75
C ALA A 209 -2.24 -4.63 -16.52
N PRO A 210 -3.01 -3.86 -15.73
CA PRO A 210 -2.61 -2.49 -15.40
C PRO A 210 -1.34 -2.50 -14.56
N ALA A 211 -0.60 -1.40 -14.60
CA ALA A 211 0.66 -1.29 -13.87
C ALA A 211 0.43 -1.07 -12.37
N ALA A 212 1.33 -1.61 -11.54
CA ALA A 212 1.31 -1.33 -10.11
C ALA A 212 1.38 0.19 -9.87
N GLY A 213 0.53 0.68 -8.99
CA GLY A 213 0.41 2.11 -8.70
C GLY A 213 -0.59 2.87 -9.59
N ASP A 214 -1.09 2.25 -10.65
CA ASP A 214 -2.15 2.87 -11.44
C ASP A 214 -3.39 3.06 -10.58
N THR A 215 -4.08 4.18 -10.77
CA THR A 215 -5.37 4.44 -10.12
C THR A 215 -6.46 3.72 -10.89
N PHE A 216 -7.38 3.08 -10.17
CA PHE A 216 -8.58 2.53 -10.80
C PHE A 216 -9.81 3.35 -10.43
N HIS A 217 -10.79 3.36 -11.33
CA HIS A 217 -12.09 3.98 -11.12
C HIS A 217 -13.18 3.03 -11.56
N VAL A 218 -14.31 3.08 -10.89
CA VAL A 218 -15.53 2.40 -11.34
C VAL A 218 -16.26 3.35 -12.29
N ILE A 219 -16.53 2.87 -13.48
CA ILE A 219 -17.15 3.64 -14.56
C ILE A 219 -18.59 3.13 -14.74
N GLU A 220 -19.48 3.99 -15.19
CA GLU A 220 -20.90 3.67 -15.31
C GLU A 220 -21.20 2.56 -16.34
N THR A 221 -20.56 2.63 -17.50
CA THR A 221 -20.76 1.66 -18.58
C THR A 221 -19.42 1.15 -19.12
N GLU A 222 -19.44 -0.07 -19.66
CA GLU A 222 -18.28 -0.66 -20.32
C GLU A 222 -17.87 0.11 -21.57
N GLN A 223 -18.86 0.63 -22.32
CA GLN A 223 -18.58 1.47 -23.50
C GLN A 223 -17.78 2.71 -23.13
N GLU A 224 -18.18 3.39 -22.06
CA GLU A 224 -17.48 4.58 -21.59
C GLU A 224 -16.05 4.24 -21.17
N ALA A 225 -15.86 3.13 -20.45
CA ALA A 225 -14.55 2.66 -20.04
C ALA A 225 -13.65 2.37 -21.26
N ARG A 226 -14.21 1.72 -22.29
CA ARG A 226 -13.52 1.43 -23.54
C ARG A 226 -13.06 2.70 -24.25
N GLU A 227 -13.93 3.69 -24.34
CA GLU A 227 -13.62 4.97 -24.97
C GLU A 227 -12.47 5.69 -24.26
N ILE A 228 -12.49 5.72 -22.94
CA ILE A 228 -11.43 6.32 -22.14
C ILE A 228 -10.12 5.56 -22.32
N ALA A 229 -10.18 4.23 -22.27
CA ALA A 229 -9.00 3.37 -22.43
C ALA A 229 -8.36 3.57 -23.82
N ASN A 230 -9.18 3.61 -24.86
CA ASN A 230 -8.69 3.83 -26.23
C ASN A 230 -8.04 5.20 -26.39
N LYS A 231 -8.60 6.23 -25.79
CA LYS A 231 -8.07 7.59 -25.83
C LYS A 231 -6.73 7.67 -25.11
N ARG A 232 -6.62 7.02 -23.95
CA ARG A 232 -5.36 6.95 -23.20
C ARG A 232 -4.28 6.19 -23.96
N GLU A 233 -4.64 5.10 -24.62
CA GLU A 233 -3.73 4.31 -25.44
C GLU A 233 -3.21 5.12 -26.63
N GLN A 234 -4.09 5.88 -27.30
CA GLN A 234 -3.71 6.77 -28.38
C GLN A 234 -2.71 7.83 -27.92
N LEU A 235 -2.94 8.43 -26.76
CA LEU A 235 -2.03 9.44 -26.20
C LEU A 235 -0.66 8.84 -25.87
N GLN A 236 -0.60 7.61 -25.38
CA GLN A 236 0.67 6.92 -25.12
C GLN A 236 1.46 6.68 -26.42
N ARG A 237 0.78 6.36 -27.52
CA ARG A 237 1.43 6.16 -28.83
C ARG A 237 2.00 7.47 -29.37
N GLU A 238 1.30 8.59 -29.18
CA GLU A 238 1.75 9.91 -29.65
C GLU A 238 2.97 10.42 -28.87
N GLN A 239 3.16 9.96 -27.64
CA GLN A 239 4.29 10.33 -26.79
C GLN A 239 5.50 9.41 -26.97
N GLY A 240 5.33 8.31 -27.68
CA GLY A 240 6.36 7.31 -27.90
C GLY A 240 7.32 7.59 -29.03
#